data_24d3ad003644f5198428d22d8f0b9569
#
_entry.id   24d3ad003644f5198428d22d8f0b9569
#
_cell.length_a   1.000
_cell.length_b   1.000
_cell.length_c   1.000
_cell.angle_alpha   90.00
_cell.angle_beta   90.00
_cell.angle_gamma   90.00
#
_symmetry.space_group_name_H-M   'P 1'
#
loop_
_entity.id
_entity.type
_entity.pdbx_description
1 polymer ?
#
loop_
_entity_poly.entity_id
_entity_poly.type
_entity_poly.pdbx_seq_one_letter_code
_entity_poly.pdbx_strand_id
1 'polypeptide(L)'
;KGGGQEMGRRSGTENVIGIVGFGAAAEAAQKDLMNGKWEKILEFRMILENMIEEFSDVPILVGKDSKRLPNTTCLITPGWKGETQVMQMDLDGFAVSAGSACSSGKVKPSYVLKELGFSEDEASCALRISLGLETTKDEVLRFVESWIKKFKYNLKRKNNI
;
A
#
# COMPACT_ATOMS: atom_id res chain seq x y z
N LYS A 1 -35.50 11.12 19.40
CA LYS A 1 -36.36 10.05 19.92
C LYS A 1 -37.31 9.70 18.81
N GLY A 2 -37.35 8.48 18.38
CA GLY A 2 -38.12 8.00 17.23
C GLY A 2 -38.31 6.49 17.30
N GLY A 3 -38.46 5.83 16.15
CA GLY A 3 -38.71 4.38 16.04
C GLY A 3 -37.55 3.52 16.52
N GLY A 4 -37.80 2.19 16.59
CA GLY A 4 -36.87 1.19 17.08
C GLY A 4 -35.94 0.58 16.02
N GLN A 5 -35.74 1.24 14.87
CA GLN A 5 -34.88 0.75 13.80
C GLN A 5 -33.45 0.54 14.28
N GLU A 6 -32.72 -0.34 13.61
CA GLU A 6 -31.33 -0.69 13.93
C GLU A 6 -31.18 -1.16 15.40
N MET A 7 -32.12 -1.98 15.86
CA MET A 7 -32.17 -2.46 17.25
C MET A 7 -32.21 -1.33 18.28
N GLY A 8 -32.92 -0.24 17.99
CA GLY A 8 -33.06 0.93 18.84
C GLY A 8 -31.86 1.89 18.86
N ARG A 9 -30.85 1.64 18.02
CA ARG A 9 -29.65 2.50 17.95
C ARG A 9 -29.87 3.82 17.24
N ARG A 10 -30.77 3.87 16.26
CA ARG A 10 -31.23 5.06 15.55
C ARG A 10 -32.66 4.90 15.07
N SER A 11 -33.34 6.00 14.83
CA SER A 11 -34.65 6.04 14.18
C SER A 11 -34.51 6.33 12.68
N GLY A 12 -35.59 6.10 11.94
CA GLY A 12 -35.68 6.32 10.51
C GLY A 12 -35.45 5.01 9.70
N THR A 13 -35.90 5.02 8.45
CA THR A 13 -35.77 3.91 7.50
C THR A 13 -34.31 3.50 7.33
N GLU A 14 -34.06 2.23 7.20
CA GLU A 14 -32.75 1.64 6.95
C GLU A 14 -32.18 2.14 5.62
N ASN A 15 -30.86 2.25 5.53
CA ASN A 15 -30.15 2.61 4.29
C ASN A 15 -30.15 1.43 3.30
N VAL A 16 -31.32 1.13 2.73
CA VAL A 16 -31.55 -0.04 1.85
C VAL A 16 -30.59 -0.01 0.66
N ILE A 17 -30.35 1.16 0.05
CA ILE A 17 -29.44 1.28 -1.10
C ILE A 17 -28.02 0.89 -0.70
N GLY A 18 -27.54 1.38 0.43
CA GLY A 18 -26.21 1.04 0.95
C GLY A 18 -26.10 -0.44 1.33
N ILE A 19 -27.14 -1.02 1.92
CA ILE A 19 -27.17 -2.44 2.30
C ILE A 19 -27.13 -3.33 1.06
N VAL A 20 -27.94 -3.05 0.05
CA VAL A 20 -27.94 -3.80 -1.21
C VAL A 20 -26.60 -3.67 -1.95
N GLY A 21 -26.06 -2.47 -2.03
CA GLY A 21 -24.75 -2.23 -2.66
C GLY A 21 -23.62 -2.97 -1.93
N PHE A 22 -23.63 -2.96 -0.60
CA PHE A 22 -22.67 -3.72 0.20
C PHE A 22 -22.81 -5.23 -0.01
N GLY A 23 -24.04 -5.76 -0.07
CA GLY A 23 -24.30 -7.17 -0.34
C GLY A 23 -23.76 -7.58 -1.72
N ALA A 24 -24.03 -6.80 -2.76
CA ALA A 24 -23.52 -7.06 -4.11
C ALA A 24 -21.97 -7.01 -4.17
N ALA A 25 -21.36 -6.05 -3.49
CA ALA A 25 -19.90 -5.96 -3.41
C ALA A 25 -19.27 -7.15 -2.66
N ALA A 26 -19.89 -7.59 -1.57
CA ALA A 26 -19.44 -8.76 -0.80
C ALA A 26 -19.52 -10.05 -1.63
N GLU A 27 -20.61 -10.23 -2.39
CA GLU A 27 -20.76 -11.37 -3.31
C GLU A 27 -19.69 -11.35 -4.41
N ALA A 28 -19.43 -10.20 -5.01
CA ALA A 28 -18.39 -10.05 -6.03
C ALA A 28 -17.00 -10.35 -5.45
N ALA A 29 -16.67 -9.83 -4.27
CA ALA A 29 -15.40 -10.10 -3.59
C ALA A 29 -15.21 -11.59 -3.27
N GLN A 30 -16.28 -12.28 -2.85
CA GLN A 30 -16.25 -13.71 -2.61
C GLN A 30 -15.99 -14.51 -3.90
N LYS A 31 -16.62 -14.13 -5.01
CA LYS A 31 -16.38 -14.75 -6.33
C LYS A 31 -14.94 -14.54 -6.78
N ASP A 32 -14.38 -13.36 -6.59
CA ASP A 32 -12.98 -13.05 -6.95
C ASP A 32 -12.00 -13.90 -6.13
N LEU A 33 -12.29 -14.11 -4.85
CA LEU A 33 -11.51 -14.99 -3.97
C LEU A 33 -11.57 -16.45 -4.45
N MET A 34 -12.78 -16.97 -4.74
CA MET A 34 -12.97 -18.35 -5.19
C MET A 34 -12.36 -18.63 -6.56
N ASN A 35 -12.27 -17.62 -7.43
CA ASN A 35 -11.73 -17.73 -8.76
C ASN A 35 -10.21 -17.58 -8.84
N GLY A 36 -9.52 -17.52 -7.71
CA GLY A 36 -8.05 -17.45 -7.67
C GLY A 36 -7.46 -16.13 -8.16
N LYS A 37 -8.24 -15.02 -8.20
CA LYS A 37 -7.70 -13.73 -8.65
C LYS A 37 -6.63 -13.18 -7.72
N TRP A 38 -6.73 -13.46 -6.42
CA TRP A 38 -5.79 -13.01 -5.42
C TRP A 38 -4.45 -13.75 -5.45
N GLU A 39 -4.44 -15.00 -5.92
CA GLU A 39 -3.23 -15.80 -6.14
C GLU A 39 -2.37 -15.16 -7.23
N LYS A 40 -2.98 -14.70 -8.33
CA LYS A 40 -2.30 -13.95 -9.39
C LYS A 40 -1.70 -12.63 -8.87
N ILE A 41 -2.43 -11.91 -8.05
CA ILE A 41 -1.93 -10.67 -7.42
C ILE A 41 -0.78 -10.95 -6.46
N LEU A 42 -0.85 -12.06 -5.73
CA LEU A 42 0.28 -12.52 -4.90
C LEU A 42 1.55 -12.76 -5.74
N GLU A 43 1.43 -13.42 -6.89
CA GLU A 43 2.57 -13.61 -7.80
C GLU A 43 3.16 -12.26 -8.24
N PHE A 44 2.34 -11.29 -8.58
CA PHE A 44 2.79 -9.96 -8.97
C PHE A 44 3.50 -9.22 -7.83
N ARG A 45 2.98 -9.33 -6.60
CA ARG A 45 3.65 -8.81 -5.42
C ARG A 45 5.03 -9.46 -5.22
N MET A 46 5.12 -10.78 -5.36
CA MET A 46 6.40 -11.50 -5.25
C MET A 46 7.40 -11.06 -6.31
N ILE A 47 6.96 -10.84 -7.55
CA ILE A 47 7.81 -10.29 -8.62
C ILE A 47 8.36 -8.93 -8.22
N LEU A 48 7.49 -8.02 -7.74
CA LEU A 48 7.88 -6.69 -7.28
C LEU A 48 8.93 -6.76 -6.17
N GLU A 49 8.67 -7.56 -5.15
CA GLU A 49 9.54 -7.68 -3.98
C GLU A 49 10.89 -8.30 -4.34
N ASN A 50 10.90 -9.37 -5.12
CA ASN A 50 12.13 -10.05 -5.58
C ASN A 50 13.01 -9.10 -6.41
N MET A 51 12.44 -8.38 -7.36
CA MET A 51 13.21 -7.44 -8.19
C MET A 51 13.84 -6.31 -7.37
N ILE A 52 13.17 -5.85 -6.32
CA ILE A 52 13.74 -4.83 -5.41
C ILE A 52 14.89 -5.41 -4.60
N GLU A 53 14.75 -6.63 -4.06
CA GLU A 53 15.80 -7.30 -3.30
C GLU A 53 17.01 -7.68 -4.17
N GLU A 54 16.79 -8.20 -5.37
CA GLU A 54 17.87 -8.48 -6.32
C GLU A 54 18.67 -7.24 -6.69
N PHE A 55 18.00 -6.10 -6.70
CA PHE A 55 18.66 -4.84 -7.03
C PHE A 55 19.51 -4.27 -5.88
N SER A 56 19.08 -4.38 -4.62
CA SER A 56 19.77 -3.78 -3.47
C SER A 56 19.30 -4.35 -2.13
N ASP A 57 20.25 -4.52 -1.20
CA ASP A 57 20.00 -4.92 0.18
C ASP A 57 19.57 -3.74 1.10
N VAL A 58 19.56 -2.51 0.59
CA VAL A 58 19.22 -1.32 1.38
C VAL A 58 17.74 -1.21 1.72
N PRO A 59 16.80 -1.48 0.79
CA PRO A 59 15.38 -1.44 1.09
C PRO A 59 14.96 -2.60 2.01
N ILE A 60 14.08 -2.30 2.98
CA ILE A 60 13.55 -3.26 3.94
C ILE A 60 12.09 -3.57 3.59
N LEU A 61 11.80 -4.82 3.28
CA LEU A 61 10.44 -5.32 3.09
C LEU A 61 9.82 -5.66 4.44
N VAL A 62 8.93 -4.79 4.92
CA VAL A 62 8.32 -4.92 6.23
C VAL A 62 7.40 -6.14 6.30
N GLY A 63 7.61 -6.99 7.31
CA GLY A 63 6.80 -8.17 7.56
C GLY A 63 6.93 -9.27 6.50
N LYS A 64 8.07 -9.35 5.79
CA LYS A 64 8.33 -10.34 4.73
C LYS A 64 8.06 -11.77 5.20
N ASP A 65 8.50 -12.12 6.41
CA ASP A 65 8.40 -13.46 6.98
C ASP A 65 7.05 -13.74 7.67
N SER A 66 6.12 -12.80 7.60
CA SER A 66 4.81 -12.91 8.22
C SER A 66 3.72 -13.19 7.18
N LYS A 67 2.61 -13.78 7.62
CA LYS A 67 1.41 -13.90 6.78
C LYS A 67 0.85 -12.51 6.50
N ARG A 68 0.83 -12.10 5.24
CA ARG A 68 0.43 -10.77 4.77
C ARG A 68 -0.70 -10.86 3.75
N LEU A 69 -1.35 -9.72 3.51
CA LEU A 69 -2.26 -9.58 2.37
C LEU A 69 -1.51 -9.83 1.05
N PRO A 70 -2.15 -10.45 0.06
CA PRO A 70 -1.51 -10.82 -1.21
C PRO A 70 -1.12 -9.61 -2.07
N ASN A 71 -1.70 -8.44 -1.82
CA ASN A 71 -1.62 -7.29 -2.69
C ASN A 71 -0.88 -6.08 -2.13
N THR A 72 -0.28 -6.18 -0.95
CA THR A 72 0.31 -5.00 -0.30
C THR A 72 1.75 -5.26 0.10
N THR A 73 2.64 -4.36 -0.32
CA THR A 73 4.03 -4.28 0.10
C THR A 73 4.26 -2.98 0.87
N CYS A 74 4.85 -3.09 2.05
CA CYS A 74 5.40 -1.95 2.78
C CYS A 74 6.92 -1.99 2.68
N LEU A 75 7.51 -0.96 2.08
CA LEU A 75 8.92 -0.85 1.77
C LEU A 75 9.52 0.33 2.51
N ILE A 76 10.52 0.11 3.36
CA ILE A 76 11.29 1.18 3.98
C ILE A 76 12.59 1.34 3.20
N THR A 77 12.88 2.55 2.74
CA THR A 77 14.13 2.87 2.04
C THR A 77 14.90 3.91 2.84
N PRO A 78 15.82 3.49 3.73
CA PRO A 78 16.51 4.38 4.64
C PRO A 78 17.15 5.58 3.94
N GLY A 79 16.81 6.77 4.43
CA GLY A 79 17.31 8.03 3.90
C GLY A 79 16.66 8.53 2.61
N TRP A 80 15.58 7.90 2.15
CA TRP A 80 14.73 8.42 1.08
C TRP A 80 13.30 8.57 1.62
N LYS A 81 12.93 9.80 1.98
CA LYS A 81 11.65 10.10 2.63
C LYS A 81 10.47 9.62 1.77
N GLY A 82 9.50 8.99 2.41
CA GLY A 82 8.32 8.41 1.74
C GLY A 82 7.50 9.45 0.96
N GLU A 83 7.37 10.69 1.47
CA GLU A 83 6.70 11.79 0.75
C GLU A 83 7.40 12.10 -0.58
N THR A 84 8.74 12.11 -0.58
CA THR A 84 9.53 12.34 -1.80
C THR A 84 9.35 11.18 -2.77
N GLN A 85 9.29 9.94 -2.28
CA GLN A 85 9.01 8.76 -3.10
C GLN A 85 7.64 8.88 -3.76
N VAL A 86 6.58 9.18 -2.99
CA VAL A 86 5.21 9.37 -3.51
C VAL A 86 5.19 10.42 -4.61
N MET A 87 5.75 11.60 -4.36
CA MET A 87 5.78 12.68 -5.35
C MET A 87 6.52 12.27 -6.64
N GLN A 88 7.64 11.58 -6.51
CA GLN A 88 8.41 11.14 -7.68
C GLN A 88 7.74 10.03 -8.46
N MET A 89 7.04 9.12 -7.79
CA MET A 89 6.28 8.06 -8.44
C MET A 89 5.00 8.59 -9.10
N ASP A 90 4.34 9.57 -8.48
CA ASP A 90 3.18 10.26 -9.05
C ASP A 90 3.53 10.96 -10.37
N LEU A 91 4.67 11.64 -10.44
CA LEU A 91 5.19 12.25 -11.68
C LEU A 91 5.47 11.22 -12.80
N ASP A 92 5.75 9.98 -12.45
CA ASP A 92 5.93 8.89 -13.40
C ASP A 92 4.61 8.10 -13.67
N GLY A 93 3.47 8.56 -13.09
CA GLY A 93 2.14 8.01 -13.30
C GLY A 93 1.76 6.84 -12.40
N PHE A 94 2.43 6.67 -11.25
CA PHE A 94 2.15 5.61 -10.28
C PHE A 94 1.57 6.16 -8.98
N ALA A 95 0.37 5.71 -8.63
CA ALA A 95 -0.29 6.03 -7.37
C ALA A 95 0.19 5.09 -6.24
N VAL A 96 0.87 5.65 -5.26
CA VAL A 96 1.38 4.95 -4.08
C VAL A 96 1.12 5.78 -2.82
N SER A 97 1.37 5.23 -1.65
CA SER A 97 1.11 5.92 -0.38
C SER A 97 2.33 5.91 0.52
N ALA A 98 2.51 6.96 1.32
CA ALA A 98 3.54 7.05 2.36
C ALA A 98 2.92 7.30 3.73
N GLY A 99 3.53 6.79 4.78
CA GLY A 99 3.18 7.05 6.17
C GLY A 99 1.79 6.57 6.59
N SER A 100 1.27 7.13 7.66
CA SER A 100 -0.13 7.01 8.04
C SER A 100 -0.96 8.02 7.23
N ALA A 101 -2.01 7.54 6.58
CA ALA A 101 -2.94 8.38 5.81
C ALA A 101 -3.38 9.60 6.64
N CYS A 102 -3.23 10.74 6.02
CA CYS A 102 -3.54 12.09 6.42
C CYS A 102 -4.47 12.31 7.62
N SER A 103 -3.92 12.80 8.69
CA SER A 103 -4.66 13.70 9.56
C SER A 103 -4.10 15.11 9.34
N SER A 104 -4.90 16.02 8.77
CA SER A 104 -4.63 17.46 8.66
C SER A 104 -3.34 17.91 7.94
N GLY A 105 -3.00 17.32 6.78
CA GLY A 105 -1.99 17.91 5.88
C GLY A 105 -0.53 17.74 6.28
N LYS A 106 -0.22 17.04 7.37
CA LYS A 106 1.14 16.64 7.75
C LYS A 106 1.25 15.12 7.74
N VAL A 107 2.13 14.59 6.93
CA VAL A 107 2.46 13.15 6.94
C VAL A 107 3.16 12.84 8.26
N LYS A 108 2.52 12.05 9.11
CA LYS A 108 3.15 11.54 10.35
C LYS A 108 3.77 10.18 10.07
N PRO A 109 4.91 9.85 10.69
CA PRO A 109 5.46 8.50 10.64
C PRO A 109 4.42 7.47 11.09
N SER A 110 4.41 6.30 10.45
CA SER A 110 3.45 5.25 10.76
C SER A 110 3.62 4.75 12.20
N TYR A 111 2.58 4.87 13.01
CA TYR A 111 2.56 4.30 14.36
C TYR A 111 2.80 2.79 14.32
N VAL A 112 2.24 2.08 13.36
CA VAL A 112 2.41 0.63 13.19
C VAL A 112 3.88 0.26 13.01
N LEU A 113 4.63 1.01 12.20
CA LEU A 113 6.06 0.76 11.98
C LEU A 113 6.87 1.01 13.27
N LYS A 114 6.49 2.01 14.06
CA LYS A 114 7.14 2.28 15.35
C LYS A 114 6.92 1.14 16.34
N GLU A 115 5.71 0.60 16.42
CA GLU A 115 5.40 -0.57 17.26
C GLU A 115 6.09 -1.85 16.79
N LEU A 116 6.41 -1.94 15.49
CA LEU A 116 7.23 -3.02 14.93
C LEU A 116 8.74 -2.84 15.20
N GLY A 117 9.14 -1.78 15.90
CA GLY A 117 10.53 -1.54 16.32
C GLY A 117 11.36 -0.68 15.36
N PHE A 118 10.76 -0.13 14.29
CA PHE A 118 11.46 0.80 13.41
C PHE A 118 11.56 2.19 14.04
N SER A 119 12.71 2.84 13.85
CA SER A 119 12.92 4.23 14.27
C SER A 119 11.97 5.18 13.54
N GLU A 120 11.80 6.40 14.08
CA GLU A 120 10.98 7.43 13.45
C GLU A 120 11.52 7.83 12.07
N ASP A 121 12.85 7.87 11.93
CA ASP A 121 13.51 8.15 10.64
C ASP A 121 13.23 7.06 9.62
N GLU A 122 13.34 5.79 9.99
CA GLU A 122 13.00 4.66 9.11
C GLU A 122 11.52 4.66 8.75
N ALA A 123 10.63 4.82 9.72
CA ALA A 123 9.19 4.89 9.50
C ALA A 123 8.79 6.05 8.57
N SER A 124 9.53 7.17 8.58
CA SER A 124 9.33 8.29 7.67
C SER A 124 9.79 8.01 6.24
N CYS A 125 10.58 6.97 6.02
CA CYS A 125 11.07 6.53 4.72
C CYS A 125 10.22 5.39 4.12
N ALA A 126 9.08 5.09 4.72
CA ALA A 126 8.20 4.02 4.27
C ALA A 126 7.34 4.42 3.07
N LEU A 127 7.23 3.50 2.12
CA LEU A 127 6.31 3.54 0.98
C LEU A 127 5.40 2.32 1.05
N ARG A 128 4.09 2.50 0.80
CA ARG A 128 3.15 1.40 0.67
C ARG A 128 2.67 1.31 -0.76
N ILE A 129 2.86 0.14 -1.34
CA ILE A 129 2.47 -0.21 -2.70
C ILE A 129 1.31 -1.20 -2.59
N SER A 130 0.19 -0.90 -3.22
CA SER A 130 -1.00 -1.76 -3.21
C SER A 130 -1.43 -2.06 -4.64
N LEU A 131 -1.55 -3.35 -4.95
CA LEU A 131 -1.98 -3.85 -6.25
C LEU A 131 -3.49 -4.06 -6.25
N GLY A 132 -4.18 -3.65 -7.31
CA GLY A 132 -5.59 -3.95 -7.54
C GLY A 132 -5.76 -5.25 -8.33
N LEU A 133 -6.99 -5.77 -8.39
CA LEU A 133 -7.30 -7.00 -9.16
C LEU A 133 -7.08 -6.83 -10.67
N GLU A 134 -7.14 -5.60 -11.16
CA GLU A 134 -6.91 -5.26 -12.57
C GLU A 134 -5.44 -4.91 -12.87
N THR A 135 -4.58 -4.89 -11.86
CA THR A 135 -3.14 -4.64 -12.04
C THR A 135 -2.54 -5.71 -12.96
N THR A 136 -1.76 -5.28 -13.92
CA THR A 136 -1.06 -6.14 -14.87
C THR A 136 0.40 -6.35 -14.47
N LYS A 137 1.00 -7.43 -14.96
CA LYS A 137 2.43 -7.69 -14.76
C LYS A 137 3.30 -6.57 -15.35
N ASP A 138 2.92 -6.03 -16.51
CA ASP A 138 3.64 -4.95 -17.16
C ASP A 138 3.67 -3.67 -16.31
N GLU A 139 2.55 -3.32 -15.67
CA GLU A 139 2.49 -2.18 -14.75
C GLU A 139 3.41 -2.38 -13.55
N VAL A 140 3.48 -3.59 -13.01
CA VAL A 140 4.41 -3.93 -11.90
C VAL A 140 5.86 -3.78 -12.35
N LEU A 141 6.22 -4.31 -13.51
CA LEU A 141 7.59 -4.19 -14.04
C LEU A 141 7.98 -2.73 -14.28
N ARG A 142 7.13 -1.95 -14.93
CA ARG A 142 7.36 -0.51 -15.15
C ARG A 142 7.49 0.27 -13.85
N PHE A 143 6.67 -0.08 -12.83
CA PHE A 143 6.80 0.52 -11.52
C PHE A 143 8.17 0.27 -10.90
N VAL A 144 8.62 -1.00 -10.88
CA VAL A 144 9.92 -1.36 -10.28
C VAL A 144 11.06 -0.69 -11.01
N GLU A 145 11.05 -0.67 -12.35
CA GLU A 145 12.08 0.01 -13.16
C GLU A 145 12.15 1.51 -12.85
N SER A 146 10.99 2.18 -12.76
CA SER A 146 10.92 3.59 -12.41
C SER A 146 11.44 3.82 -10.98
N TRP A 147 11.00 3.01 -10.01
CA TRP A 147 11.44 3.12 -8.63
C TRP A 147 12.96 2.93 -8.51
N ILE A 148 13.54 1.91 -9.13
CA ILE A 148 14.99 1.65 -9.17
C ILE A 148 15.75 2.85 -9.76
N LYS A 149 15.28 3.43 -10.85
CA LYS A 149 15.88 4.61 -11.48
C LYS A 149 15.94 5.80 -10.52
N LYS A 150 14.84 6.07 -9.80
CA LYS A 150 14.76 7.15 -8.81
C LYS A 150 15.64 6.86 -7.58
N PHE A 151 15.69 5.62 -7.14
CA PHE A 151 16.55 5.21 -6.03
C PHE A 151 18.03 5.40 -6.35
N LYS A 152 18.49 4.96 -7.54
CA LYS A 152 19.85 5.23 -8.03
C LYS A 152 20.19 6.72 -8.02
N TYR A 153 19.26 7.55 -8.47
CA TYR A 153 19.45 9.01 -8.47
C TYR A 153 19.59 9.56 -7.05
N ASN A 154 18.75 9.10 -6.13
CA ASN A 154 18.79 9.51 -4.73
C ASN A 154 20.10 9.11 -4.04
N LEU A 155 20.61 7.90 -4.29
CA LEU A 155 21.91 7.44 -3.77
C LEU A 155 23.07 8.31 -4.27
N LYS A 156 23.11 8.64 -5.56
CA LYS A 156 24.16 9.50 -6.13
C LYS A 156 24.20 10.91 -5.50
N ARG A 157 23.03 11.49 -5.23
CA ARG A 157 22.94 12.79 -4.55
C ARG A 157 23.51 12.78 -3.14
N LYS A 158 23.33 11.68 -2.40
CA LYS A 158 23.87 11.54 -1.05
C LYS A 158 25.39 11.41 -1.02
N ASN A 159 25.95 10.72 -2.01
CA ASN A 159 27.41 10.50 -2.07
C ASN A 159 28.19 11.72 -2.60
N ASN A 160 27.49 12.73 -3.11
CA ASN A 160 28.09 13.98 -3.63
C ASN A 160 27.93 15.17 -2.65
N ILE A 161 27.48 14.91 -1.42
CA ILE A 161 27.43 15.87 -0.31
C ILE A 161 28.41 15.41 0.77
#